data_7fc672761711b4914b2cc882f6b7458b
#
_entry.id   7fc672761711b4914b2cc882f6b7458b
#
_cell.length_a   1.000
_cell.length_b   1.000
_cell.length_c   1.000
_cell.angle_alpha   90.00
_cell.angle_beta   90.00
_cell.angle_gamma   90.00
#
_symmetry.space_group_name_H-M   'P 1'
#
loop_
_entity.id
_entity.type
_entity.pdbx_description
1 polymer ?
#
loop_
_entity_poly.entity_id
_entity_poly.type
_entity_poly.pdbx_seq_one_letter_code
_entity_poly.pdbx_strand_id
1 'polypeptide(L)'
;MKIICTLLFATLVTSAAGAVTEPIDTAAQKADLRADNWDFSALNGSRGKNNTRFKVDFVSHAAFGWCTGTGAPETLDFRMGKSIEFSGDLVNLRYHLKNPRHSFSLGFGAGVRRYDLGRSTRLVTDGDGRVAPTTFPDDVRPKHSRLTVYSLRLPLHYSYRMTGDWYFNASAALSFNLRGRSAAKSAYRTENREVKETFRHLPVNRVSADFTAGISYDFIGLYVRYNPCRMFEKGKGPEFTHLSVGLTLFY
;
A
#
# COMPACT_ATOMS: atom_id res chain seq x y z
N MET A 1 6.08 17.59 14.16
CA MET A 1 6.04 16.19 13.73
C MET A 1 4.81 15.83 12.87
N LYS A 2 3.60 16.38 13.15
CA LYS A 2 2.38 16.17 12.34
C LYS A 2 2.49 16.66 10.87
N ILE A 3 3.24 17.71 10.62
CA ILE A 3 3.37 18.36 9.29
C ILE A 3 4.21 17.53 8.30
N ILE A 4 5.20 16.79 8.77
CA ILE A 4 6.13 16.03 7.89
C ILE A 4 5.44 14.81 7.28
N CYS A 5 4.57 14.12 8.02
CA CYS A 5 3.83 12.98 7.49
C CYS A 5 2.76 13.37 6.46
N THR A 6 2.11 14.53 6.64
CA THR A 6 1.11 15.04 5.68
C THR A 6 1.76 15.44 4.36
N LEU A 7 2.96 16.03 4.38
CA LEU A 7 3.71 16.38 3.19
C LEU A 7 4.21 15.15 2.40
N LEU A 8 4.65 14.09 3.08
CA LEU A 8 5.06 12.84 2.43
C LEU A 8 3.89 12.13 1.73
N PHE A 9 2.69 12.24 2.29
CA PHE A 9 1.48 11.63 1.71
C PHE A 9 0.97 12.43 0.51
N ALA A 10 1.00 13.77 0.58
CA ALA A 10 0.60 14.64 -0.52
C ALA A 10 1.47 14.45 -1.76
N THR A 11 2.79 14.28 -1.60
CA THR A 11 3.71 14.06 -2.74
C THR A 11 3.53 12.70 -3.41
N LEU A 12 3.07 11.67 -2.69
CA LEU A 12 2.79 10.35 -3.28
C LEU A 12 1.47 10.33 -4.08
N VAL A 13 0.49 11.13 -3.68
CA VAL A 13 -0.81 11.22 -4.36
C VAL A 13 -0.71 12.07 -5.62
N THR A 14 0.08 13.15 -5.61
CA THR A 14 0.23 14.05 -6.77
C THR A 14 1.01 13.41 -7.93
N SER A 15 1.89 12.46 -7.68
CA SER A 15 2.57 11.72 -8.75
C SER A 15 1.67 10.72 -9.49
N ALA A 16 0.44 10.51 -9.03
CA ALA A 16 -0.53 9.58 -9.61
C ALA A 16 -1.60 10.27 -10.48
N ALA A 17 -1.75 11.59 -10.38
CA ALA A 17 -2.64 12.38 -11.22
C ALA A 17 -1.87 12.86 -12.45
N GLY A 18 -2.12 12.25 -13.61
CA GLY A 18 -1.63 12.72 -14.91
C GLY A 18 -2.14 14.13 -15.18
N ALA A 19 -1.25 15.00 -15.59
CA ALA A 19 -1.47 16.42 -15.85
C ALA A 19 -2.64 16.67 -16.81
N VAL A 20 -3.61 17.44 -16.32
CA VAL A 20 -4.47 18.29 -17.16
C VAL A 20 -3.90 19.70 -16.99
N THR A 21 -3.26 20.20 -18.01
CA THR A 21 -2.70 21.57 -18.05
C THR A 21 -3.78 22.51 -18.59
N GLU A 22 -4.41 23.27 -17.69
CA GLU A 22 -5.01 24.57 -18.04
C GLU A 22 -4.18 25.67 -17.37
N PRO A 23 -3.98 26.83 -18.02
CA PRO A 23 -3.21 27.93 -17.44
C PRO A 23 -4.02 28.61 -16.36
N ILE A 24 -3.60 28.44 -15.12
CA ILE A 24 -4.25 28.99 -13.93
C ILE A 24 -3.49 30.25 -13.49
N ASP A 25 -4.26 31.31 -13.24
CA ASP A 25 -3.78 32.60 -12.77
C ASP A 25 -3.12 32.49 -11.39
N THR A 26 -1.79 32.66 -11.36
CA THR A 26 -0.91 32.21 -10.28
C THR A 26 -0.88 33.12 -9.05
N ALA A 27 -1.46 34.32 -9.13
CA ALA A 27 -1.35 35.31 -8.05
C ALA A 27 -2.46 35.22 -6.99
N ALA A 28 -3.70 34.93 -7.39
CA ALA A 28 -4.83 34.80 -6.48
C ALA A 28 -4.82 33.46 -5.71
N GLN A 29 -4.30 32.41 -6.34
CA GLN A 29 -4.29 31.06 -5.77
C GLN A 29 -3.18 30.81 -4.74
N LYS A 30 -2.09 31.59 -4.76
CA LYS A 30 -1.03 31.52 -3.74
C LYS A 30 -1.46 31.99 -2.35
N ALA A 31 -2.50 32.80 -2.25
CA ALA A 31 -3.03 33.30 -0.98
C ALA A 31 -3.92 32.25 -0.27
N ASP A 32 -4.57 31.36 -1.03
CA ASP A 32 -5.50 30.37 -0.48
C ASP A 32 -4.85 29.03 -0.10
N LEU A 33 -3.64 28.77 -0.55
CA LEU A 33 -2.91 27.51 -0.28
C LEU A 33 -2.01 27.57 0.97
N ARG A 34 -2.17 28.57 1.84
CA ARG A 34 -1.53 28.50 3.16
C ARG A 34 -2.21 27.44 3.98
N ALA A 35 -1.44 26.45 4.42
CA ALA A 35 -1.90 25.33 5.27
C ALA A 35 -2.63 25.78 6.55
N ASP A 36 -2.45 27.04 6.95
CA ASP A 36 -3.07 27.65 8.12
C ASP A 36 -4.55 28.00 7.92
N ASN A 37 -5.07 28.02 6.69
CA ASN A 37 -6.48 28.32 6.39
C ASN A 37 -7.35 27.07 6.12
N TRP A 38 -6.78 25.89 6.22
CA TRP A 38 -7.55 24.67 6.10
C TRP A 38 -8.24 24.35 7.41
N ASP A 39 -9.36 25.00 7.66
CA ASP A 39 -10.22 24.69 8.81
C ASP A 39 -10.98 23.39 8.55
N PHE A 40 -10.38 22.28 8.93
CA PHE A 40 -11.01 20.95 8.93
C PHE A 40 -12.00 20.78 10.09
N SER A 41 -12.24 21.80 10.91
CA SER A 41 -13.18 21.74 12.03
C SER A 41 -14.62 21.51 11.57
N ALA A 42 -15.00 21.95 10.37
CA ALA A 42 -16.30 21.69 9.77
C ALA A 42 -16.47 20.21 9.34
N LEU A 43 -15.39 19.51 9.03
CA LEU A 43 -15.40 18.07 8.71
C LEU A 43 -15.27 17.20 9.98
N ASN A 44 -14.74 17.75 11.04
CA ASN A 44 -14.76 17.18 12.38
C ASN A 44 -16.10 17.53 13.07
N GLY A 45 -17.21 17.20 12.43
CA GLY A 45 -18.55 17.48 12.93
C GLY A 45 -18.74 17.00 14.36
N SER A 46 -18.36 17.81 15.32
CA SER A 46 -19.13 18.07 16.53
C SER A 46 -18.32 18.81 17.61
N ARG A 47 -18.51 20.10 17.66
CA ARG A 47 -18.49 20.85 18.92
C ARG A 47 -19.88 20.83 19.56
N GLY A 48 -20.54 19.68 19.52
CA GLY A 48 -21.75 19.44 20.29
C GLY A 48 -21.46 18.49 21.43
N LYS A 49 -21.88 18.81 22.63
CA LYS A 49 -21.92 17.98 23.84
C LYS A 49 -22.74 16.68 23.69
N ASN A 50 -22.88 16.17 22.48
CA ASN A 50 -23.60 14.94 22.20
C ASN A 50 -22.58 13.80 22.08
N ASN A 51 -22.80 12.80 22.87
CA ASN A 51 -22.18 11.49 22.99
C ASN A 51 -22.16 10.74 21.64
N THR A 52 -21.56 11.33 20.60
CA THR A 52 -21.48 10.76 19.26
C THR A 52 -20.44 9.64 19.28
N ARG A 53 -20.94 8.41 19.24
CA ARG A 53 -20.14 7.18 19.17
C ARG A 53 -19.37 7.06 17.85
N PHE A 54 -19.64 7.94 16.90
CA PHE A 54 -19.01 7.96 15.58
C PHE A 54 -18.06 9.15 15.45
N LYS A 55 -16.88 8.89 14.92
CA LYS A 55 -15.87 9.89 14.59
C LYS A 55 -15.33 9.63 13.19
N VAL A 56 -15.23 10.66 12.36
CA VAL A 56 -14.56 10.59 11.07
C VAL A 56 -13.14 11.11 11.25
N ASP A 57 -12.17 10.30 10.92
CA ASP A 57 -10.76 10.65 10.96
C ASP A 57 -10.20 10.65 9.53
N PHE A 58 -9.43 11.69 9.18
CA PHE A 58 -8.72 11.77 7.91
C PHE A 58 -7.24 11.40 8.12
N VAL A 59 -6.69 10.60 7.21
CA VAL A 59 -5.29 10.13 7.26
C VAL A 59 -4.94 9.54 8.63
N SER A 60 -5.73 8.56 9.06
CA SER A 60 -5.67 8.03 10.44
C SER A 60 -4.70 6.86 10.62
N HIS A 61 -4.24 6.26 9.52
CA HIS A 61 -3.40 5.08 9.57
C HIS A 61 -2.44 5.06 8.39
N ALA A 62 -1.18 4.80 8.67
CA ALA A 62 -0.16 4.54 7.66
C ALA A 62 0.69 3.34 8.08
N ALA A 63 1.02 2.47 7.14
CA ALA A 63 1.85 1.31 7.38
C ALA A 63 2.96 1.21 6.34
N PHE A 64 4.16 0.91 6.80
CA PHE A 64 5.34 0.64 5.99
C PHE A 64 5.97 -0.66 6.44
N GLY A 65 6.32 -1.55 5.51
CA GLY A 65 6.90 -2.83 5.87
C GLY A 65 7.69 -3.49 4.75
N TRP A 66 8.34 -4.56 5.12
CA TRP A 66 9.01 -5.48 4.21
C TRP A 66 8.07 -6.62 3.88
N CYS A 67 8.02 -7.01 2.61
CA CYS A 67 7.12 -8.04 2.14
C CYS A 67 7.85 -9.14 1.38
N THR A 68 7.20 -10.30 1.30
CA THR A 68 7.69 -11.44 0.52
C THR A 68 6.51 -12.19 -0.09
N GLY A 69 6.78 -13.03 -1.09
CA GLY A 69 5.85 -14.01 -1.60
C GLY A 69 6.05 -15.34 -0.90
N THR A 70 4.98 -15.93 -0.36
CA THR A 70 5.00 -17.25 0.26
C THR A 70 4.32 -18.29 -0.64
N GLY A 71 4.80 -19.54 -0.62
CA GLY A 71 4.31 -20.60 -1.49
C GLY A 71 4.69 -20.41 -2.97
N ALA A 72 5.70 -19.59 -3.24
CA ALA A 72 6.21 -19.36 -4.58
C ALA A 72 6.96 -20.59 -5.11
N PRO A 73 6.96 -20.82 -6.43
CA PRO A 73 7.83 -21.83 -7.02
C PRO A 73 9.31 -21.44 -6.82
N GLU A 74 10.20 -22.43 -6.77
CA GLU A 74 11.66 -22.24 -6.55
C GLU A 74 12.31 -21.30 -7.57
N THR A 75 11.72 -21.16 -8.75
CA THR A 75 12.16 -20.22 -9.78
C THR A 75 11.98 -18.75 -9.41
N LEU A 76 11.21 -18.44 -8.35
CA LEU A 76 10.93 -17.08 -7.87
C LEU A 76 11.63 -16.83 -6.52
N ASP A 77 12.75 -16.13 -6.56
CA ASP A 77 13.48 -15.71 -5.36
C ASP A 77 13.06 -14.29 -4.94
N PHE A 78 12.30 -14.18 -3.85
CA PHE A 78 11.90 -12.89 -3.29
C PHE A 78 12.93 -12.36 -2.29
N ARG A 79 13.51 -11.22 -2.60
CA ARG A 79 14.40 -10.51 -1.66
C ARG A 79 13.60 -9.68 -0.67
N MET A 80 13.31 -10.27 0.49
CA MET A 80 12.53 -9.60 1.54
C MET A 80 13.10 -8.23 1.93
N GLY A 81 14.42 -8.09 2.10
CA GLY A 81 15.06 -6.82 2.47
C GLY A 81 14.96 -5.69 1.44
N LYS A 82 14.55 -5.99 0.18
CA LYS A 82 14.33 -5.02 -0.90
C LYS A 82 12.88 -4.93 -1.36
N SER A 83 12.06 -5.85 -0.92
CA SER A 83 10.63 -5.87 -1.18
C SER A 83 9.93 -5.07 -0.10
N ILE A 84 9.17 -4.06 -0.49
CA ILE A 84 8.54 -3.13 0.42
C ILE A 84 7.05 -3.01 0.13
N GLU A 85 6.27 -2.79 1.19
CA GLU A 85 4.89 -2.36 1.06
C GLU A 85 4.66 -1.04 1.80
N PHE A 86 3.78 -0.26 1.24
CA PHE A 86 3.25 0.94 1.87
C PHE A 86 1.73 0.93 1.73
N SER A 87 1.03 1.30 2.79
CA SER A 87 -0.42 1.49 2.74
C SER A 87 -0.85 2.57 3.69
N GLY A 88 -1.93 3.27 3.35
CA GLY A 88 -2.49 4.30 4.20
C GLY A 88 -3.99 4.41 4.00
N ASP A 89 -4.67 4.77 5.08
CA ASP A 89 -6.09 5.02 5.11
C ASP A 89 -6.35 6.52 5.03
N LEU A 90 -7.05 6.92 3.97
CA LEU A 90 -7.36 8.33 3.68
C LEU A 90 -8.52 8.83 4.51
N VAL A 91 -9.53 7.97 4.70
CA VAL A 91 -10.72 8.28 5.49
C VAL A 91 -11.04 7.08 6.35
N ASN A 92 -11.36 7.30 7.61
CA ASN A 92 -11.80 6.28 8.54
C ASN A 92 -13.04 6.76 9.31
N LEU A 93 -14.05 5.91 9.34
CA LEU A 93 -15.22 6.05 10.21
C LEU A 93 -15.00 5.19 11.45
N ARG A 94 -14.69 5.81 12.57
CA ARG A 94 -14.44 5.15 13.86
C ARG A 94 -15.69 5.07 14.70
N TYR A 95 -15.95 3.90 15.24
CA TYR A 95 -17.04 3.65 16.18
C TYR A 95 -16.49 3.16 17.52
N HIS A 96 -16.81 3.89 18.60
CA HIS A 96 -16.45 3.50 19.96
C HIS A 96 -17.60 2.71 20.59
N LEU A 97 -17.28 1.53 21.12
CA LEU A 97 -18.25 0.73 21.86
C LEU A 97 -18.55 1.37 23.23
N LYS A 98 -19.58 0.84 23.91
CA LYS A 98 -19.90 1.23 25.31
C LYS A 98 -18.67 1.07 26.22
N ASN A 99 -17.86 0.03 26.02
CA ASN A 99 -16.59 -0.13 26.68
C ASN A 99 -15.51 0.64 25.88
N PRO A 100 -14.89 1.70 26.45
CA PRO A 100 -13.95 2.56 25.74
C PRO A 100 -12.63 1.85 25.38
N ARG A 101 -12.43 0.62 25.86
CA ARG A 101 -11.25 -0.19 25.50
C ARG A 101 -11.33 -0.77 24.09
N HIS A 102 -12.53 -0.82 23.50
CA HIS A 102 -12.76 -1.42 22.19
C HIS A 102 -13.21 -0.37 21.19
N SER A 103 -12.59 -0.33 20.04
CA SER A 103 -13.03 0.48 18.93
C SER A 103 -12.98 -0.30 17.61
N PHE A 104 -13.93 0.01 16.74
CA PHE A 104 -13.95 -0.43 15.36
C PHE A 104 -13.80 0.78 14.45
N SER A 105 -13.14 0.60 13.31
CA SER A 105 -13.20 1.61 12.27
C SER A 105 -13.26 0.97 10.89
N LEU A 106 -14.06 1.58 10.03
CA LEU A 106 -14.16 1.23 8.61
C LEU A 106 -13.43 2.31 7.82
N GLY A 107 -12.43 1.92 7.06
CA GLY A 107 -11.58 2.83 6.31
C GLY A 107 -11.75 2.73 4.79
N PHE A 108 -11.25 3.75 4.11
CA PHE A 108 -10.96 3.75 2.69
C PHE A 108 -9.53 4.25 2.51
N GLY A 109 -8.73 3.52 1.74
CA GLY A 109 -7.32 3.85 1.57
C GLY A 109 -6.69 3.30 0.30
N ALA A 110 -5.39 3.43 0.21
CA ALA A 110 -4.58 2.94 -0.90
C ALA A 110 -3.34 2.19 -0.41
N GLY A 111 -2.79 1.35 -1.27
CA GLY A 111 -1.58 0.62 -0.98
C GLY A 111 -0.74 0.35 -2.22
N VAL A 112 0.55 0.19 -2.00
CA VAL A 112 1.52 -0.25 -3.00
C VAL A 112 2.38 -1.36 -2.43
N ARG A 113 2.57 -2.42 -3.20
CA ARG A 113 3.47 -3.53 -2.90
C ARG A 113 4.49 -3.64 -4.00
N ARG A 114 5.75 -3.66 -3.63
CA ARG A 114 6.87 -3.83 -4.54
C ARG A 114 7.67 -5.05 -4.12
N TYR A 115 7.69 -6.05 -4.96
CA TYR A 115 8.49 -7.25 -4.79
C TYR A 115 9.76 -7.15 -5.61
N ASP A 116 10.91 -7.35 -5.01
CA ASP A 116 12.18 -7.52 -5.69
C ASP A 116 12.41 -9.03 -5.92
N LEU A 117 12.48 -9.43 -7.20
CA LEU A 117 12.55 -10.83 -7.63
C LEU A 117 13.99 -11.35 -7.75
N GLY A 118 14.92 -10.70 -7.08
CA GLY A 118 16.32 -11.09 -7.18
C GLY A 118 16.98 -10.65 -8.48
N ARG A 119 18.09 -11.30 -8.81
CA ARG A 119 18.88 -11.01 -10.02
C ARG A 119 18.82 -12.12 -11.06
N SER A 120 18.35 -13.29 -10.68
CA SER A 120 18.29 -14.46 -11.57
C SER A 120 17.01 -14.51 -12.39
N THR A 121 15.91 -13.99 -11.86
CA THR A 121 14.57 -14.19 -12.41
C THR A 121 13.94 -12.88 -12.86
N ARG A 122 13.30 -12.89 -14.02
CA ARG A 122 12.43 -11.84 -14.52
C ARG A 122 11.04 -12.38 -14.82
N LEU A 123 10.03 -11.52 -14.75
CA LEU A 123 8.69 -11.85 -15.19
C LEU A 123 8.51 -11.38 -16.63
N VAL A 124 8.12 -12.29 -17.50
CA VAL A 124 7.84 -12.03 -18.92
C VAL A 124 6.36 -12.31 -19.17
N THR A 125 5.73 -11.47 -19.97
CA THR A 125 4.35 -11.70 -20.39
C THR A 125 4.36 -12.35 -21.77
N ASP A 126 3.72 -13.51 -21.89
CA ASP A 126 3.51 -14.22 -23.14
C ASP A 126 2.43 -13.51 -24.01
N GLY A 127 2.36 -13.87 -25.29
CA GLY A 127 1.37 -13.36 -26.23
C GLY A 127 -0.09 -13.55 -25.78
N ASP A 128 -0.35 -14.57 -24.97
CA ASP A 128 -1.65 -14.88 -24.36
C ASP A 128 -1.93 -14.08 -23.08
N GLY A 129 -1.05 -13.14 -22.70
CA GLY A 129 -1.17 -12.34 -21.49
C GLY A 129 -0.87 -13.11 -20.19
N ARG A 130 -0.24 -14.28 -20.28
CA ARG A 130 0.23 -15.04 -19.13
C ARG A 130 1.58 -14.50 -18.68
N VAL A 131 1.81 -14.47 -17.37
CA VAL A 131 3.08 -14.05 -16.78
C VAL A 131 3.86 -15.30 -16.36
N ALA A 132 5.05 -15.47 -16.90
CA ALA A 132 5.94 -16.57 -16.54
C ALA A 132 7.25 -16.04 -15.91
N PRO A 133 7.77 -16.70 -14.88
CA PRO A 133 9.12 -16.45 -14.39
C PRO A 133 10.10 -17.03 -15.39
N THR A 134 11.06 -16.24 -15.83
CA THR A 134 12.10 -16.64 -16.78
C THR A 134 13.46 -16.20 -16.24
N THR A 135 14.46 -17.04 -16.39
CA THR A 135 15.84 -16.70 -16.04
C THR A 135 16.40 -15.68 -17.04
N PHE A 136 17.29 -14.82 -16.59
CA PHE A 136 18.04 -13.98 -17.51
C PHE A 136 19.01 -14.83 -18.33
N PRO A 137 19.29 -14.50 -19.60
CA PRO A 137 20.31 -15.13 -20.41
C PRO A 137 21.70 -15.02 -19.72
N ASP A 138 22.57 -15.99 -19.95
CA ASP A 138 23.89 -16.07 -19.30
C ASP A 138 24.86 -14.97 -19.76
N ASP A 139 24.63 -14.38 -20.92
CA ASP A 139 25.40 -13.31 -21.53
C ASP A 139 25.07 -11.91 -21.02
N VAL A 140 24.08 -11.77 -20.13
CA VAL A 140 23.65 -10.47 -19.61
C VAL A 140 23.92 -10.31 -18.12
N ARG A 141 24.17 -9.07 -17.71
CA ARG A 141 24.32 -8.72 -16.28
C ARG A 141 23.00 -8.14 -15.75
N PRO A 142 22.22 -8.91 -14.96
CA PRO A 142 20.96 -8.42 -14.42
C PRO A 142 21.19 -7.34 -13.36
N LYS A 143 20.45 -6.23 -13.45
CA LYS A 143 20.48 -5.13 -12.49
C LYS A 143 19.38 -5.28 -11.44
N HIS A 144 18.15 -5.40 -11.89
CA HIS A 144 16.98 -5.59 -11.01
C HIS A 144 15.79 -6.20 -11.77
N SER A 145 14.96 -6.91 -11.03
CA SER A 145 13.65 -7.37 -11.47
C SER A 145 12.64 -7.08 -10.37
N ARG A 146 11.54 -6.41 -10.68
CA ARG A 146 10.56 -5.93 -9.70
C ARG A 146 9.14 -6.09 -10.20
N LEU A 147 8.28 -6.58 -9.32
CA LEU A 147 6.83 -6.56 -9.50
C LEU A 147 6.25 -5.47 -8.58
N THR A 148 5.47 -4.54 -9.15
CA THR A 148 4.77 -3.51 -8.39
C THR A 148 3.28 -3.65 -8.59
N VAL A 149 2.53 -3.70 -7.48
CA VAL A 149 1.07 -3.81 -7.47
C VAL A 149 0.50 -2.64 -6.67
N TYR A 150 -0.43 -1.92 -7.28
CA TYR A 150 -1.20 -0.84 -6.64
C TYR A 150 -2.59 -1.33 -6.31
N SER A 151 -3.13 -0.93 -5.17
CA SER A 151 -4.46 -1.33 -4.72
C SER A 151 -5.20 -0.19 -4.04
N LEU A 152 -6.53 -0.17 -4.20
CA LEU A 152 -7.45 0.54 -3.30
C LEU A 152 -7.87 -0.44 -2.21
N ARG A 153 -8.07 0.07 -0.99
CA ARG A 153 -8.31 -0.78 0.18
C ARG A 153 -9.52 -0.29 0.96
N LEU A 154 -10.30 -1.26 1.44
CA LEU A 154 -11.40 -1.06 2.39
C LEU A 154 -11.10 -1.85 3.66
N PRO A 155 -10.32 -1.29 4.59
CA PRO A 155 -9.98 -1.96 5.84
C PRO A 155 -11.11 -1.80 6.87
N LEU A 156 -11.39 -2.89 7.58
CA LEU A 156 -12.11 -2.92 8.84
C LEU A 156 -11.08 -3.15 9.95
N HIS A 157 -10.87 -2.16 10.79
CA HIS A 157 -9.95 -2.24 11.92
C HIS A 157 -10.69 -2.50 13.21
N TYR A 158 -10.08 -3.27 14.08
CA TYR A 158 -10.42 -3.44 15.46
C TYR A 158 -9.22 -3.09 16.31
N SER A 159 -9.41 -2.25 17.34
CA SER A 159 -8.39 -1.90 18.30
C SER A 159 -8.89 -2.19 19.71
N TYR A 160 -8.02 -2.83 20.49
CA TYR A 160 -8.24 -3.14 21.90
C TYR A 160 -7.17 -2.49 22.74
N ARG A 161 -7.55 -1.56 23.64
CA ARG A 161 -6.65 -0.93 24.60
C ARG A 161 -6.38 -1.90 25.74
N MET A 162 -5.15 -2.39 25.85
CA MET A 162 -4.72 -3.34 26.88
C MET A 162 -4.47 -2.64 28.21
N THR A 163 -3.30 -2.07 28.40
CA THR A 163 -2.86 -1.41 29.64
C THR A 163 -2.04 -0.17 29.27
N GLY A 164 -2.32 0.95 29.93
CA GLY A 164 -1.68 2.22 29.60
C GLY A 164 -1.98 2.62 28.15
N ASP A 165 -0.94 2.87 27.36
CA ASP A 165 -1.01 3.27 25.96
C ASP A 165 -0.68 2.13 24.99
N TRP A 166 -0.78 0.88 25.47
CA TRP A 166 -0.64 -0.30 24.64
C TRP A 166 -1.96 -0.72 24.01
N TYR A 167 -1.92 -1.00 22.71
CA TYR A 167 -3.06 -1.45 21.92
C TYR A 167 -2.73 -2.72 21.16
N PHE A 168 -3.65 -3.66 21.17
CA PHE A 168 -3.70 -4.75 20.20
C PHE A 168 -4.58 -4.32 19.04
N ASN A 169 -4.08 -4.47 17.82
CA ASN A 169 -4.76 -4.08 16.60
C ASN A 169 -4.94 -5.29 15.68
N ALA A 170 -6.12 -5.47 15.17
CA ALA A 170 -6.42 -6.45 14.15
C ALA A 170 -7.19 -5.79 13.02
N SER A 171 -6.94 -6.18 11.78
CA SER A 171 -7.73 -5.68 10.65
C SER A 171 -7.93 -6.73 9.57
N ALA A 172 -9.07 -6.65 8.91
CA ALA A 172 -9.36 -7.34 7.66
C ALA A 172 -9.65 -6.28 6.59
N ALA A 173 -9.00 -6.38 5.44
CA ALA A 173 -9.17 -5.41 4.37
C ALA A 173 -9.47 -6.12 3.04
N LEU A 174 -10.45 -5.59 2.31
CA LEU A 174 -10.63 -5.91 0.90
C LEU A 174 -9.72 -4.99 0.08
N SER A 175 -8.88 -5.59 -0.76
CA SER A 175 -7.94 -4.89 -1.62
C SER A 175 -8.33 -5.08 -3.08
N PHE A 176 -8.60 -3.98 -3.77
CA PHE A 176 -8.92 -3.93 -5.20
C PHE A 176 -7.65 -3.57 -5.97
N ASN A 177 -7.02 -4.56 -6.58
CA ASN A 177 -5.75 -4.37 -7.27
C ASN A 177 -5.95 -3.71 -8.64
N LEU A 178 -5.19 -2.65 -8.90
CA LEU A 178 -5.28 -1.83 -10.09
C LEU A 178 -4.41 -2.42 -11.21
N ARG A 179 -4.97 -3.28 -12.06
CA ARG A 179 -4.26 -3.95 -13.16
C ARG A 179 -3.56 -2.97 -14.09
N GLY A 180 -4.23 -1.90 -14.47
CA GLY A 180 -3.68 -0.91 -15.40
C GLY A 180 -2.45 -0.16 -14.87
N ARG A 181 -2.26 -0.12 -13.56
CA ARG A 181 -1.10 0.50 -12.90
C ARG A 181 -0.06 -0.52 -12.42
N SER A 182 -0.43 -1.78 -12.28
CA SER A 182 0.51 -2.85 -11.88
C SER A 182 1.47 -3.17 -13.00
N ALA A 183 2.75 -3.30 -12.68
CA ALA A 183 3.80 -3.52 -13.67
C ALA A 183 4.92 -4.42 -13.16
N ALA A 184 5.44 -5.26 -14.05
CA ALA A 184 6.71 -5.94 -13.89
C ALA A 184 7.79 -5.16 -14.65
N LYS A 185 8.89 -4.82 -13.97
CA LYS A 185 10.02 -4.08 -14.55
C LYS A 185 11.28 -4.87 -14.34
N SER A 186 12.02 -5.11 -15.41
CA SER A 186 13.36 -5.69 -15.38
C SER A 186 14.36 -4.79 -16.08
N ALA A 187 15.60 -4.77 -15.58
CA ALA A 187 16.70 -4.11 -16.25
C ALA A 187 17.92 -5.01 -16.21
N TYR A 188 18.61 -5.10 -17.33
CA TYR A 188 19.85 -5.84 -17.48
C TYR A 188 20.80 -5.12 -18.44
N ARG A 189 22.07 -5.46 -18.38
CA ARG A 189 23.13 -4.89 -19.22
C ARG A 189 23.72 -5.99 -20.09
N THR A 190 23.66 -5.78 -21.38
CA THR A 190 24.46 -6.47 -22.39
C THR A 190 25.77 -5.70 -22.59
N GLU A 191 26.79 -6.25 -23.23
CA GLU A 191 28.13 -5.65 -23.37
C GLU A 191 28.16 -4.15 -23.67
N ASN A 192 27.27 -3.67 -24.55
CA ASN A 192 27.24 -2.26 -25.00
C ASN A 192 25.97 -1.52 -24.64
N ARG A 193 24.95 -2.13 -24.04
CA ARG A 193 23.63 -1.50 -23.88
C ARG A 193 22.95 -1.89 -22.57
N GLU A 194 22.29 -0.90 -21.96
CA GLU A 194 21.32 -1.17 -20.88
C GLU A 194 19.92 -1.36 -21.50
N VAL A 195 19.33 -2.54 -21.27
CA VAL A 195 17.99 -2.88 -21.70
C VAL A 195 17.04 -2.78 -20.51
N LYS A 196 15.93 -2.07 -20.69
CA LYS A 196 14.86 -1.95 -19.70
C LYS A 196 13.56 -2.47 -20.30
N GLU A 197 13.01 -3.48 -19.68
CA GLU A 197 11.72 -4.07 -20.05
C GLU A 197 10.66 -3.70 -19.04
N THR A 198 9.49 -3.33 -19.50
CA THR A 198 8.35 -3.00 -18.64
C THR A 198 7.09 -3.63 -19.20
N PHE A 199 6.55 -4.59 -18.47
CA PHE A 199 5.28 -5.23 -18.78
C PHE A 199 4.20 -4.61 -17.89
N ARG A 200 3.20 -4.01 -18.50
CA ARG A 200 2.03 -3.39 -17.84
C ARG A 200 0.80 -4.28 -18.02
N HIS A 201 -0.29 -3.92 -17.33
CA HIS A 201 -1.58 -4.62 -17.40
C HIS A 201 -1.49 -6.11 -17.00
N LEU A 202 -0.69 -6.36 -15.97
CA LEU A 202 -0.49 -7.71 -15.45
C LEU A 202 -1.83 -8.34 -15.01
N PRO A 203 -2.03 -9.66 -15.22
CA PRO A 203 -3.24 -10.37 -14.80
C PRO A 203 -3.25 -10.63 -13.29
N VAL A 204 -3.01 -9.59 -12.47
CA VAL A 204 -3.12 -9.66 -11.01
C VAL A 204 -4.56 -9.90 -10.61
N ASN A 205 -4.78 -10.65 -9.54
CA ASN A 205 -6.09 -10.89 -8.99
C ASN A 205 -6.76 -9.56 -8.64
N ARG A 206 -7.97 -9.32 -9.16
CA ARG A 206 -8.67 -8.03 -9.00
C ARG A 206 -9.02 -7.73 -7.56
N VAL A 207 -9.45 -8.74 -6.82
CA VAL A 207 -9.90 -8.62 -5.43
C VAL A 207 -9.09 -9.58 -4.59
N SER A 208 -8.60 -9.11 -3.48
CA SER A 208 -7.88 -9.92 -2.49
C SER A 208 -8.22 -9.47 -1.08
N ALA A 209 -8.03 -10.36 -0.12
CA ALA A 209 -8.28 -10.10 1.30
C ALA A 209 -6.97 -10.07 2.07
N ASP A 210 -6.74 -9.01 2.82
CA ASP A 210 -5.58 -8.85 3.70
C ASP A 210 -6.01 -8.97 5.15
N PHE A 211 -5.30 -9.79 5.93
CA PHE A 211 -5.46 -9.89 7.36
C PHE A 211 -4.22 -9.34 8.04
N THR A 212 -4.41 -8.44 9.00
CA THR A 212 -3.30 -7.79 9.72
C THR A 212 -3.53 -7.95 11.20
N ALA A 213 -2.48 -8.27 11.93
CA ALA A 213 -2.44 -8.25 13.39
C ALA A 213 -1.20 -7.46 13.84
N GLY A 214 -1.31 -6.74 14.95
CA GLY A 214 -0.22 -5.93 15.44
C GLY A 214 -0.40 -5.46 16.86
N ILE A 215 0.67 -4.92 17.40
CA ILE A 215 0.72 -4.29 18.71
C ILE A 215 1.28 -2.90 18.53
N SER A 216 0.65 -1.89 19.14
CA SER A 216 1.12 -0.52 19.13
C SER A 216 1.25 0.05 20.54
N TYR A 217 2.20 0.94 20.67
CA TYR A 217 2.36 1.80 21.83
C TYR A 217 2.14 3.24 21.38
N ASP A 218 1.14 3.89 21.95
CA ASP A 218 0.70 5.23 21.56
C ASP A 218 0.40 5.26 20.05
N PHE A 219 1.17 6.01 19.25
CA PHE A 219 0.96 6.21 17.82
C PHE A 219 1.79 5.30 16.91
N ILE A 220 2.75 4.51 17.46
CA ILE A 220 3.62 3.63 16.66
C ILE A 220 3.39 2.17 17.03
N GLY A 221 3.39 1.29 16.03
CA GLY A 221 3.22 -0.14 16.24
C GLY A 221 3.99 -1.00 15.27
N LEU A 222 4.02 -2.28 15.61
CA LEU A 222 4.51 -3.36 14.75
C LEU A 222 3.31 -4.13 14.22
N TYR A 223 3.38 -4.58 12.97
CA TYR A 223 2.35 -5.41 12.38
C TYR A 223 2.92 -6.57 11.59
N VAL A 224 2.09 -7.61 11.48
CA VAL A 224 2.22 -8.70 10.51
C VAL A 224 0.96 -8.68 9.65
N ARG A 225 1.12 -8.78 8.33
CA ARG A 225 0.01 -8.85 7.37
C ARG A 225 0.17 -10.07 6.49
N TYR A 226 -0.91 -10.78 6.33
CA TYR A 226 -1.01 -11.95 5.47
C TYR A 226 -2.18 -11.79 4.49
N ASN A 227 -1.93 -12.09 3.23
CA ASN A 227 -2.95 -12.17 2.19
C ASN A 227 -2.97 -13.60 1.64
N PRO A 228 -4.00 -14.40 1.92
CA PRO A 228 -4.10 -15.78 1.45
C PRO A 228 -4.46 -15.90 -0.03
N CYS A 229 -4.88 -14.80 -0.66
CA CYS A 229 -5.25 -14.82 -2.07
C CYS A 229 -4.00 -14.88 -2.95
N ARG A 230 -4.06 -15.66 -4.03
CA ARG A 230 -3.01 -15.69 -5.04
C ARG A 230 -2.82 -14.30 -5.65
N MET A 231 -1.57 -13.93 -5.91
CA MET A 231 -1.25 -12.62 -6.49
C MET A 231 -1.79 -12.48 -7.92
N PHE A 232 -1.68 -13.54 -8.73
CA PHE A 232 -2.17 -13.58 -10.11
C PHE A 232 -3.48 -14.35 -10.23
N GLU A 233 -4.25 -14.09 -11.27
CA GLU A 233 -5.40 -14.91 -11.65
C GLU A 233 -4.97 -16.35 -11.90
N LYS A 234 -5.87 -17.29 -11.62
CA LYS A 234 -5.61 -18.72 -11.79
C LYS A 234 -5.13 -19.04 -13.20
N GLY A 235 -3.97 -19.68 -13.31
CA GLY A 235 -3.35 -20.09 -14.56
C GLY A 235 -2.74 -18.96 -15.40
N LYS A 236 -2.71 -17.70 -14.91
CA LYS A 236 -2.15 -16.55 -15.64
C LYS A 236 -0.83 -16.02 -15.07
N GLY A 237 -0.29 -16.67 -14.08
CA GLY A 237 0.99 -16.26 -13.48
C GLY A 237 1.44 -17.21 -12.40
N PRO A 238 2.64 -16.97 -11.83
CA PRO A 238 3.17 -17.78 -10.77
C PRO A 238 2.30 -17.68 -9.51
N GLU A 239 2.10 -18.82 -8.87
CA GLU A 239 1.28 -18.89 -7.66
C GLU A 239 2.11 -18.52 -6.44
N PHE A 240 1.74 -17.45 -5.78
CA PHE A 240 2.26 -17.08 -4.45
C PHE A 240 1.26 -16.21 -3.72
N THR A 241 1.36 -16.20 -2.40
CA THR A 241 0.59 -15.36 -1.50
C THR A 241 1.49 -14.30 -0.89
N HIS A 242 0.92 -13.31 -0.22
CA HIS A 242 1.67 -12.19 0.34
C HIS A 242 1.80 -12.29 1.85
N LEU A 243 3.01 -12.07 2.34
CA LEU A 243 3.31 -11.89 3.75
C LEU A 243 4.15 -10.63 3.92
N SER A 244 3.83 -9.81 4.91
CA SER A 244 4.65 -8.66 5.29
C SER A 244 4.73 -8.44 6.79
N VAL A 245 5.81 -7.79 7.20
CA VAL A 245 6.04 -7.32 8.56
C VAL A 245 6.54 -5.88 8.50
N GLY A 246 6.15 -5.05 9.45
CA GLY A 246 6.56 -3.66 9.40
C GLY A 246 6.05 -2.81 10.55
N LEU A 247 6.16 -1.51 10.34
CA LEU A 247 5.74 -0.47 11.25
C LEU A 247 4.42 0.13 10.81
N THR A 248 3.60 0.49 11.77
CA THR A 248 2.35 1.21 11.56
C THR A 248 2.31 2.46 12.42
N LEU A 249 1.72 3.51 11.86
CA LEU A 249 1.47 4.78 12.52
C LEU A 249 -0.03 5.00 12.59
N PHE A 250 -0.53 5.36 13.78
CA PHE A 250 -1.93 5.69 14.04
C PHE A 250 -2.04 7.16 14.45
N TYR A 251 -3.11 7.83 14.04
CA TYR A 251 -3.43 9.21 14.41
C TYR A 251 -4.80 9.30 15.08
#